data_6a7a032b19d79bc6c00a85ef8418545f
#
_entry.id   6a7a032b19d79bc6c00a85ef8418545f
#
_cell.length_a   1.000
_cell.length_b   1.000
_cell.length_c   1.000
_cell.angle_alpha   90.00
_cell.angle_beta   90.00
_cell.angle_gamma   90.00
#
_symmetry.space_group_name_H-M   'P 1'
#
loop_
_entity.id
_entity.type
_entity.pdbx_description
1 polymer ?
#
loop_
_entity_poly.entity_id
_entity_poly.type
_entity_poly.pdbx_seq_one_letter_code
_entity_poly.pdbx_strand_id
1 'polypeptide(L)'
;LRIDKICRTIKERHKYKYNLQAILTDLVYARILSPSSKLASYDYCQTLLEPPKYSLQDVYRSLSVIAEESDFIQSELYKNSNFLYPRNNRILYYDCTNYYFEIEEESDSKRYGKSKENRPNPIVTMGLFMDADGIPLAFDVYPGNQNEQTTLKPLESKILQDFNCSEFIYCSDSGLGSAANRRFNSLGNRAYIITHSLKKMKKEDREIALNP
;
A
#
# COMPACT_ATOMS: atom_id res chain seq x y z
N LEU A 1 17.46 3.25 -5.00
CA LEU A 1 16.04 3.57 -5.26
C LEU A 1 15.83 4.97 -5.87
N ARG A 2 16.88 5.76 -6.02
CA ARG A 2 16.88 7.09 -6.67
C ARG A 2 15.88 8.08 -6.02
N ILE A 3 15.80 8.06 -4.68
CA ILE A 3 14.94 8.99 -3.91
C ILE A 3 15.28 10.45 -4.24
N ASP A 4 16.56 10.76 -4.52
CA ASP A 4 17.03 12.06 -4.98
C ASP A 4 16.29 12.54 -6.23
N LYS A 5 16.16 11.68 -7.24
CA LYS A 5 15.47 11.98 -8.50
C LYS A 5 13.96 12.15 -8.28
N ILE A 6 13.35 11.24 -7.51
CA ILE A 6 11.92 11.30 -7.17
C ILE A 6 11.60 12.64 -6.50
N CYS A 7 12.35 13.01 -5.44
CA CYS A 7 12.11 14.27 -4.73
C CYS A 7 12.38 15.51 -5.59
N ARG A 8 13.32 15.44 -6.54
CA ARG A 8 13.55 16.54 -7.50
C ARG A 8 12.35 16.75 -8.40
N THR A 9 11.79 15.68 -8.97
CA THR A 9 10.58 15.76 -9.81
C THR A 9 9.38 16.29 -9.03
N ILE A 10 9.21 15.87 -7.77
CA ILE A 10 8.15 16.40 -6.89
C ILE A 10 8.33 17.90 -6.66
N LYS A 11 9.58 18.36 -6.45
CA LYS A 11 9.87 19.78 -6.25
C LYS A 11 9.51 20.66 -7.44
N GLU A 12 9.54 20.12 -8.67
CA GLU A 12 9.12 20.84 -9.87
C GLU A 12 7.61 21.06 -9.94
N ARG A 13 6.82 20.20 -9.26
CA ARG A 13 5.36 20.25 -9.23
C ARG A 13 4.81 21.06 -8.06
N HIS A 14 5.59 21.19 -6.96
CA HIS A 14 5.17 21.79 -5.70
C HIS A 14 6.03 22.97 -5.28
N LYS A 15 5.40 23.99 -4.69
CA LYS A 15 6.10 25.17 -4.17
C LYS A 15 6.36 25.03 -2.67
N TYR A 16 7.53 24.50 -2.29
CA TYR A 16 8.00 24.46 -0.90
C TYR A 16 9.50 24.80 -0.81
N LYS A 17 9.96 25.20 0.39
CA LYS A 17 11.36 25.65 0.62
C LYS A 17 12.21 24.61 1.34
N TYR A 18 11.60 23.65 2.03
CA TYR A 18 12.32 22.61 2.79
C TYR A 18 12.95 21.55 1.87
N ASN A 19 13.90 20.81 2.41
CA ASN A 19 14.54 19.70 1.72
C ASN A 19 13.71 18.41 1.88
N LEU A 20 12.78 18.14 0.95
CA LEU A 20 11.93 16.95 0.98
C LEU A 20 12.73 15.64 0.98
N GLN A 21 13.85 15.60 0.22
CA GLN A 21 14.70 14.40 0.16
C GLN A 21 15.29 14.07 1.53
N ALA A 22 15.86 15.06 2.23
CA ALA A 22 16.40 14.85 3.55
C ALA A 22 15.31 14.37 4.53
N ILE A 23 14.14 15.04 4.54
CA ILE A 23 13.03 14.66 5.40
C ILE A 23 12.57 13.22 5.13
N LEU A 24 12.34 12.85 3.86
CA LEU A 24 11.87 11.51 3.51
C LEU A 24 12.91 10.44 3.87
N THR A 25 14.18 10.71 3.61
CA THR A 25 15.28 9.79 3.92
C THR A 25 15.41 9.58 5.43
N ASP A 26 15.38 10.65 6.21
CA ASP A 26 15.48 10.59 7.67
C ASP A 26 14.26 9.88 8.30
N LEU A 27 13.06 10.11 7.78
CA LEU A 27 11.87 9.38 8.20
C LEU A 27 11.95 7.87 7.91
N VAL A 28 12.55 7.49 6.78
CA VAL A 28 12.80 6.07 6.46
C VAL A 28 13.85 5.48 7.40
N TYR A 29 14.96 6.17 7.62
CA TYR A 29 16.01 5.71 8.54
C TYR A 29 15.48 5.57 9.97
N ALA A 30 14.77 6.59 10.47
CA ALA A 30 14.17 6.52 11.79
C ALA A 30 13.15 5.37 11.90
N ARG A 31 12.38 5.09 10.86
CA ARG A 31 11.45 3.97 10.84
C ARG A 31 12.14 2.61 10.94
N ILE A 32 13.32 2.46 10.35
CA ILE A 32 14.11 1.23 10.38
C ILE A 32 14.85 1.07 11.71
N LEU A 33 15.46 2.15 12.21
CA LEU A 33 16.36 2.11 13.36
C LEU A 33 15.63 2.27 14.71
N SER A 34 14.59 3.12 14.76
CA SER A 34 13.84 3.45 15.98
C SER A 34 12.38 3.80 15.63
N PRO A 35 11.53 2.79 15.30
CA PRO A 35 10.13 3.01 14.91
C PRO A 35 9.35 3.77 15.98
N SER A 36 8.86 4.97 15.67
CA SER A 36 8.15 5.81 16.63
C SER A 36 7.24 6.84 15.93
N SER A 37 6.67 7.77 16.71
CA SER A 37 5.90 8.91 16.20
C SER A 37 6.77 9.84 15.34
N LYS A 38 6.16 10.73 14.56
CA LYS A 38 6.91 11.68 13.73
C LYS A 38 7.74 12.65 14.56
N LEU A 39 7.23 13.07 15.73
CA LEU A 39 7.98 13.88 16.69
C LEU A 39 9.20 13.13 17.21
N ALA A 40 9.01 11.94 17.77
CA ALA A 40 10.11 11.14 18.30
C ALA A 40 11.11 10.72 17.21
N SER A 41 10.65 10.47 15.97
CA SER A 41 11.54 10.23 14.83
C SER A 41 12.40 11.45 14.51
N TYR A 42 11.83 12.65 14.55
CA TYR A 42 12.58 13.90 14.37
C TYR A 42 13.61 14.11 15.48
N ASP A 43 13.23 13.89 16.73
CA ASP A 43 14.15 13.99 17.89
C ASP A 43 15.29 12.95 17.79
N TYR A 44 14.95 11.73 17.38
CA TYR A 44 15.96 10.68 17.12
C TYR A 44 16.95 11.11 16.04
N CYS A 45 16.48 11.69 14.93
CA CYS A 45 17.34 12.15 13.85
C CYS A 45 18.32 13.25 14.30
N GLN A 46 17.98 14.05 15.33
CA GLN A 46 18.92 15.04 15.91
C GLN A 46 20.16 14.38 16.54
N THR A 47 20.10 13.11 16.87
CA THR A 47 21.22 12.35 17.47
C THR A 47 22.11 11.67 16.42
N LEU A 48 21.73 11.70 15.15
CA LEU A 48 22.52 11.10 14.06
C LEU A 48 23.75 11.96 13.75
N LEU A 49 24.72 11.35 13.06
CA LEU A 49 25.98 11.99 12.69
C LEU A 49 25.78 13.27 11.87
N GLU A 50 24.76 13.28 11.00
CA GLU A 50 24.32 14.43 10.24
C GLU A 50 22.90 14.82 10.66
N PRO A 51 22.76 15.72 11.68
CA PRO A 51 21.46 16.10 12.18
C PRO A 51 20.66 16.90 11.16
N PRO A 52 19.32 16.83 11.20
CA PRO A 52 18.43 17.55 10.29
C PRO A 52 18.68 19.07 10.26
N LYS A 53 18.68 19.63 9.04
CA LYS A 53 18.74 21.09 8.80
C LYS A 53 17.37 21.68 8.47
N TYR A 54 16.30 20.97 8.80
CA TYR A 54 14.90 21.37 8.63
C TYR A 54 14.19 21.33 9.97
N SER A 55 13.05 21.99 10.07
CA SER A 55 12.26 22.04 11.32
C SER A 55 11.27 20.87 11.41
N LEU A 56 10.79 20.56 12.61
CA LEU A 56 9.68 19.65 12.83
C LEU A 56 8.41 20.06 12.05
N GLN A 57 8.17 21.38 11.92
CA GLN A 57 7.05 21.89 11.14
C GLN A 57 7.18 21.52 9.64
N ASP A 58 8.41 21.51 9.11
CA ASP A 58 8.66 21.09 7.73
C ASP A 58 8.39 19.59 7.54
N VAL A 59 8.66 18.77 8.57
CA VAL A 59 8.27 17.35 8.56
C VAL A 59 6.76 17.22 8.38
N TYR A 60 5.96 17.89 9.21
CA TYR A 60 4.49 17.82 9.09
C TYR A 60 3.97 18.36 7.76
N ARG A 61 4.53 19.46 7.25
CA ARG A 61 4.18 20.00 5.93
C ARG A 61 4.54 19.05 4.79
N SER A 62 5.66 18.35 4.91
CA SER A 62 6.09 17.40 3.89
C SER A 62 5.19 16.18 3.78
N LEU A 63 4.49 15.78 4.86
CA LEU A 63 3.57 14.65 4.83
C LEU A 63 2.41 14.86 3.85
N SER A 64 1.90 16.09 3.73
CA SER A 64 0.85 16.40 2.74
C SER A 64 1.35 16.20 1.31
N VAL A 65 2.55 16.73 1.00
CA VAL A 65 3.17 16.56 -0.32
C VAL A 65 3.47 15.09 -0.62
N ILE A 66 3.97 14.34 0.36
CA ILE A 66 4.23 12.89 0.22
C ILE A 66 2.94 12.13 -0.03
N ALA A 67 1.85 12.51 0.64
CA ALA A 67 0.54 11.88 0.45
C ALA A 67 -0.03 12.18 -0.94
N GLU A 68 0.03 13.42 -1.40
CA GLU A 68 -0.43 13.83 -2.74
C GLU A 68 0.35 13.12 -3.87
N GLU A 69 1.64 12.91 -3.68
CA GLU A 69 2.53 12.25 -4.65
C GLU A 69 2.72 10.75 -4.39
N SER A 70 1.91 10.15 -3.52
CA SER A 70 2.07 8.74 -3.09
C SER A 70 2.12 7.77 -4.26
N ASP A 71 1.23 7.90 -5.24
CA ASP A 71 1.17 7.01 -6.40
C ASP A 71 2.43 7.14 -7.26
N PHE A 72 2.89 8.37 -7.49
CA PHE A 72 4.13 8.63 -8.22
C PHE A 72 5.35 8.08 -7.47
N ILE A 73 5.44 8.30 -6.17
CA ILE A 73 6.53 7.78 -5.33
C ILE A 73 6.58 6.25 -5.41
N GLN A 74 5.45 5.57 -5.24
CA GLN A 74 5.35 4.12 -5.28
C GLN A 74 5.77 3.56 -6.64
N SER A 75 5.25 4.12 -7.74
CA SER A 75 5.57 3.66 -9.10
C SER A 75 7.05 3.84 -9.43
N GLU A 76 7.65 4.97 -9.06
CA GLU A 76 9.07 5.21 -9.30
C GLU A 76 9.98 4.35 -8.40
N LEU A 77 9.59 4.11 -7.15
CA LEU A 77 10.31 3.17 -6.27
C LEU A 77 10.28 1.75 -6.84
N TYR A 78 9.13 1.29 -7.33
CA TYR A 78 9.01 0.00 -8.00
C TYR A 78 9.91 -0.07 -9.24
N LYS A 79 9.81 0.88 -10.16
CA LYS A 79 10.63 0.92 -11.38
C LYS A 79 12.12 0.91 -11.04
N ASN A 80 12.54 1.74 -10.09
CA ASN A 80 13.94 1.82 -9.66
C ASN A 80 14.41 0.55 -8.92
N SER A 81 13.52 -0.16 -8.23
CA SER A 81 13.88 -1.41 -7.55
C SER A 81 14.30 -2.52 -8.50
N ASN A 82 13.79 -2.52 -9.75
CA ASN A 82 14.19 -3.49 -10.78
C ASN A 82 15.67 -3.40 -11.16
N PHE A 83 16.33 -2.25 -10.93
CA PHE A 83 17.79 -2.12 -11.13
C PHE A 83 18.60 -2.75 -10.00
N LEU A 84 18.00 -2.89 -8.81
CA LEU A 84 18.66 -3.50 -7.65
C LEU A 84 18.41 -5.00 -7.61
N TYR A 85 17.20 -5.40 -7.91
CA TYR A 85 16.75 -6.79 -7.90
C TYR A 85 15.63 -6.98 -8.93
N PRO A 86 15.74 -7.95 -9.86
CA PRO A 86 14.67 -8.24 -10.82
C PRO A 86 13.38 -8.62 -10.09
N ARG A 87 12.35 -7.79 -10.21
CA ARG A 87 11.07 -8.01 -9.53
C ARG A 87 10.28 -9.13 -10.23
N ASN A 88 9.80 -10.08 -9.45
CA ASN A 88 9.00 -11.20 -9.94
C ASN A 88 7.50 -10.85 -9.91
N ASN A 89 7.04 -10.17 -10.93
CA ASN A 89 5.66 -9.70 -11.07
C ASN A 89 4.73 -10.67 -11.82
N ARG A 90 5.13 -11.91 -12.04
CA ARG A 90 4.26 -12.92 -12.68
C ARG A 90 3.07 -13.31 -11.80
N ILE A 91 3.24 -13.25 -10.49
CA ILE A 91 2.19 -13.48 -9.50
C ILE A 91 2.14 -12.25 -8.60
N LEU A 92 0.95 -11.70 -8.43
CA LEU A 92 0.71 -10.60 -7.51
C LEU A 92 -0.26 -11.04 -6.41
N TYR A 93 0.20 -10.95 -5.17
CA TYR A 93 -0.63 -11.19 -4.00
C TYR A 93 -1.29 -9.89 -3.57
N TYR A 94 -2.58 -9.96 -3.27
CA TYR A 94 -3.32 -8.83 -2.73
C TYR A 94 -4.05 -9.24 -1.45
N ASP A 95 -3.88 -8.43 -0.43
CA ASP A 95 -4.66 -8.54 0.80
C ASP A 95 -4.93 -7.16 1.38
N CYS A 96 -5.94 -7.08 2.25
CA CYS A 96 -6.26 -5.90 3.02
C CYS A 96 -5.89 -6.14 4.49
N THR A 97 -5.39 -5.10 5.13
CA THR A 97 -5.27 -5.03 6.58
C THR A 97 -5.92 -3.76 7.08
N ASN A 98 -6.13 -3.63 8.39
CA ASN A 98 -6.63 -2.39 8.95
C ASN A 98 -5.82 -1.94 10.16
N TYR A 99 -5.82 -0.63 10.37
CA TYR A 99 -5.18 0.01 11.50
C TYR A 99 -6.23 0.77 12.28
N TYR A 100 -6.27 0.58 13.59
CA TYR A 100 -7.17 1.30 14.48
C TYR A 100 -6.50 2.58 15.02
N PHE A 101 -7.34 3.52 15.42
CA PHE A 101 -6.91 4.76 16.04
C PHE A 101 -7.56 4.86 17.43
N GLU A 102 -6.79 5.22 18.44
CA GLU A 102 -7.30 5.42 19.80
C GLU A 102 -8.04 6.76 19.90
N ILE A 103 -9.11 6.89 19.14
CA ILE A 103 -10.05 8.01 19.10
C ILE A 103 -11.47 7.49 19.24
N GLU A 104 -12.38 8.32 19.73
CA GLU A 104 -13.79 7.96 19.88
C GLU A 104 -14.66 8.47 18.71
N GLU A 105 -14.23 9.56 18.05
CA GLU A 105 -14.99 10.15 16.96
C GLU A 105 -14.40 9.79 15.61
N GLU A 106 -15.29 9.55 14.65
CA GLU A 106 -14.90 9.35 13.25
C GLU A 106 -14.38 10.65 12.62
N SER A 107 -13.36 10.56 11.78
CA SER A 107 -12.87 11.69 10.99
C SER A 107 -12.30 11.22 9.66
N ASP A 108 -12.61 11.94 8.57
CA ASP A 108 -12.12 11.63 7.24
C ASP A 108 -12.24 10.14 6.86
N SER A 109 -11.09 9.47 6.67
CA SER A 109 -11.02 8.04 6.34
C SER A 109 -11.07 7.13 7.57
N LYS A 110 -10.95 7.70 8.80
CA LYS A 110 -11.04 6.93 10.05
C LYS A 110 -12.50 6.69 10.38
N ARG A 111 -13.00 5.51 10.06
CA ARG A 111 -14.40 5.11 10.20
C ARG A 111 -14.53 3.85 11.01
N TYR A 112 -15.65 3.73 11.72
CA TYR A 112 -16.01 2.46 12.34
C TYR A 112 -16.25 1.40 11.27
N GLY A 113 -15.64 0.24 11.42
CA GLY A 113 -15.72 -0.83 10.44
C GLY A 113 -15.38 -2.18 11.06
N LYS A 114 -15.29 -3.19 10.24
CA LYS A 114 -14.93 -4.55 10.69
C LYS A 114 -13.43 -4.61 11.00
N SER A 115 -13.06 -4.36 12.25
CA SER A 115 -11.68 -4.49 12.72
C SER A 115 -11.23 -5.95 12.71
N LYS A 116 -10.07 -6.26 12.11
CA LYS A 116 -9.45 -7.60 12.16
C LYS A 116 -8.99 -7.97 13.58
N GLU A 117 -8.72 -6.96 14.42
CA GLU A 117 -8.34 -7.13 15.82
C GLU A 117 -9.54 -7.06 16.80
N ASN A 118 -10.78 -6.95 16.28
CA ASN A 118 -11.99 -6.77 17.08
C ASN A 118 -11.95 -5.55 18.01
N ARG A 119 -11.27 -4.47 17.61
CA ARG A 119 -11.20 -3.22 18.35
C ARG A 119 -12.47 -2.38 18.11
N PRO A 120 -12.98 -1.70 19.15
CA PRO A 120 -14.16 -0.83 19.04
C PRO A 120 -13.84 0.57 18.52
N ASN A 121 -12.68 0.79 17.96
CA ASN A 121 -12.19 2.09 17.55
C ASN A 121 -12.35 2.32 16.03
N PRO A 122 -12.40 3.58 15.57
CA PRO A 122 -12.31 3.89 14.15
C PRO A 122 -11.03 3.32 13.51
N ILE A 123 -11.15 2.80 12.31
CA ILE A 123 -10.08 2.17 11.55
C ILE A 123 -9.89 2.83 10.19
N VAL A 124 -8.76 2.59 9.56
CA VAL A 124 -8.55 2.72 8.12
C VAL A 124 -8.21 1.34 7.56
N THR A 125 -8.58 1.09 6.31
CA THR A 125 -8.23 -0.14 5.61
C THR A 125 -7.09 0.16 4.64
N MET A 126 -6.03 -0.63 4.66
CA MET A 126 -4.94 -0.58 3.68
C MET A 126 -5.01 -1.82 2.79
N GLY A 127 -5.14 -1.59 1.48
CA GLY A 127 -4.94 -2.63 0.47
C GLY A 127 -3.48 -2.64 0.02
N LEU A 128 -2.85 -3.80 -0.06
CA LEU A 128 -1.45 -3.97 -0.41
C LEU A 128 -1.28 -5.02 -1.50
N PHE A 129 -0.61 -4.65 -2.58
CA PHE A 129 -0.05 -5.60 -3.55
C PHE A 129 1.41 -5.92 -3.24
N MET A 130 1.73 -7.20 -3.30
CA MET A 130 3.10 -7.73 -3.22
C MET A 130 3.40 -8.57 -4.47
N ASP A 131 4.66 -8.60 -4.89
CA ASP A 131 5.12 -9.50 -5.93
C ASP A 131 5.29 -10.95 -5.42
N ALA A 132 5.70 -11.87 -6.32
CA ALA A 132 5.86 -13.28 -5.99
C ALA A 132 6.93 -13.55 -4.92
N ASP A 133 7.86 -12.64 -4.72
CA ASP A 133 8.91 -12.72 -3.69
C ASP A 133 8.49 -12.09 -2.36
N GLY A 134 7.23 -11.62 -2.25
CA GLY A 134 6.67 -10.97 -1.06
C GLY A 134 7.14 -9.53 -0.85
N ILE A 135 7.73 -8.91 -1.88
CA ILE A 135 8.17 -7.52 -1.79
C ILE A 135 7.00 -6.59 -2.14
N PRO A 136 6.69 -5.58 -1.31
CA PRO A 136 5.64 -4.61 -1.58
C PRO A 136 5.78 -3.96 -2.95
N LEU A 137 4.66 -3.83 -3.66
CA LEU A 137 4.59 -3.23 -4.99
C LEU A 137 3.83 -1.92 -4.94
N ALA A 138 2.59 -1.96 -4.48
CA ALA A 138 1.74 -0.78 -4.34
C ALA A 138 0.75 -0.95 -3.20
N PHE A 139 0.37 0.16 -2.57
CA PHE A 139 -0.67 0.18 -1.55
C PHE A 139 -1.58 1.41 -1.72
N ASP A 140 -2.76 1.33 -1.13
CA ASP A 140 -3.63 2.47 -0.96
C ASP A 140 -4.39 2.38 0.36
N VAL A 141 -4.89 3.51 0.85
CA VAL A 141 -5.62 3.61 2.13
C VAL A 141 -7.06 4.02 1.85
N TYR A 142 -7.98 3.26 2.42
CA TYR A 142 -9.42 3.41 2.23
C TYR A 142 -10.13 3.68 3.56
N PRO A 143 -11.32 4.30 3.53
CA PRO A 143 -12.15 4.44 4.73
C PRO A 143 -12.41 3.10 5.42
N GLY A 144 -12.38 3.09 6.75
CA GLY A 144 -12.51 1.86 7.54
C GLY A 144 -13.83 1.11 7.38
N ASN A 145 -14.89 1.78 6.92
CA ASN A 145 -16.20 1.18 6.61
C ASN A 145 -16.33 0.73 5.14
N GLN A 146 -15.29 0.89 4.33
CA GLN A 146 -15.34 0.46 2.94
C GLN A 146 -15.24 -1.07 2.83
N ASN A 147 -16.05 -1.64 1.91
CA ASN A 147 -15.96 -3.07 1.64
C ASN A 147 -14.63 -3.40 0.93
N GLU A 148 -13.85 -4.30 1.53
CA GLU A 148 -12.53 -4.71 1.02
C GLU A 148 -12.58 -5.19 -0.45
N GLN A 149 -13.67 -5.82 -0.89
CA GLN A 149 -13.82 -6.26 -2.29
C GLN A 149 -13.79 -5.11 -3.29
N THR A 150 -14.14 -3.89 -2.85
CA THR A 150 -14.16 -2.71 -3.74
C THR A 150 -12.81 -2.01 -3.82
N THR A 151 -11.86 -2.35 -2.96
CA THR A 151 -10.53 -1.72 -2.88
C THR A 151 -9.56 -2.26 -3.96
N LEU A 152 -9.78 -3.48 -4.43
CA LEU A 152 -8.90 -4.14 -5.39
C LEU A 152 -8.78 -3.39 -6.72
N LYS A 153 -9.90 -3.14 -7.38
CA LYS A 153 -9.88 -2.57 -8.74
C LYS A 153 -9.21 -1.20 -8.85
N PRO A 154 -9.46 -0.23 -7.94
CA PRO A 154 -8.78 1.05 -8.00
C PRO A 154 -7.26 0.89 -7.95
N LEU A 155 -6.74 0.11 -6.98
CA LEU A 155 -5.32 -0.08 -6.81
C LEU A 155 -4.70 -0.89 -7.96
N GLU A 156 -5.36 -1.94 -8.43
CA GLU A 156 -4.90 -2.72 -9.58
C GLU A 156 -4.86 -1.89 -10.86
N SER A 157 -5.82 -0.98 -11.05
CA SER A 157 -5.81 -0.05 -12.19
C SER A 157 -4.59 0.87 -12.18
N LYS A 158 -4.16 1.35 -11.00
CA LYS A 158 -2.90 2.11 -10.85
C LYS A 158 -1.68 1.26 -11.27
N ILE A 159 -1.63 -0.01 -10.85
CA ILE A 159 -0.55 -0.93 -11.23
C ILE A 159 -0.48 -1.10 -12.75
N LEU A 160 -1.61 -1.30 -13.39
CA LEU A 160 -1.69 -1.45 -14.85
C LEU A 160 -1.24 -0.19 -15.59
N GLN A 161 -1.54 1.00 -15.06
CA GLN A 161 -1.23 2.28 -15.70
C GLN A 161 0.18 2.76 -15.44
N ASP A 162 0.63 2.70 -14.18
CA ASP A 162 1.81 3.44 -13.73
C ASP A 162 3.04 2.55 -13.54
N PHE A 163 2.86 1.22 -13.38
CA PHE A 163 3.95 0.31 -13.03
C PHE A 163 4.47 -0.52 -14.22
N ASN A 164 3.89 -0.38 -15.41
CA ASN A 164 4.18 -1.22 -16.57
C ASN A 164 4.02 -2.72 -16.29
N CYS A 165 3.05 -3.08 -15.45
CA CYS A 165 2.77 -4.44 -15.03
C CYS A 165 1.37 -4.81 -15.52
N SER A 166 1.28 -5.39 -16.73
CA SER A 166 0.01 -5.70 -17.41
C SER A 166 -0.31 -7.20 -17.52
N GLU A 167 0.67 -8.04 -17.20
CA GLU A 167 0.55 -9.51 -17.31
C GLU A 167 0.92 -10.16 -15.98
N PHE A 168 -0.06 -10.69 -15.27
CA PHE A 168 0.15 -11.34 -13.98
C PHE A 168 -1.00 -12.26 -13.61
N ILE A 169 -0.73 -13.13 -12.66
CA ILE A 169 -1.72 -13.95 -11.98
C ILE A 169 -2.04 -13.27 -10.64
N TYR A 170 -3.27 -12.79 -10.49
CA TYR A 170 -3.78 -12.24 -9.25
C TYR A 170 -4.06 -13.36 -8.24
N CYS A 171 -3.53 -13.23 -7.03
CA CYS A 171 -3.75 -14.17 -5.94
C CYS A 171 -4.33 -13.46 -4.71
N SER A 172 -5.42 -13.99 -4.16
CA SER A 172 -6.02 -13.49 -2.93
C SER A 172 -6.78 -14.57 -2.17
N ASP A 173 -7.26 -14.21 -0.99
CA ASP A 173 -8.16 -15.03 -0.20
C ASP A 173 -9.60 -15.02 -0.75
N SER A 174 -10.46 -15.82 -0.15
CA SER A 174 -11.87 -15.93 -0.54
C SER A 174 -12.69 -14.67 -0.26
N GLY A 175 -12.25 -13.82 0.66
CA GLY A 175 -12.91 -12.56 1.03
C GLY A 175 -12.90 -11.54 -0.12
N LEU A 176 -11.88 -11.60 -0.97
CA LEU A 176 -11.66 -10.70 -2.10
C LEU A 176 -12.15 -11.28 -3.45
N GLY A 177 -12.69 -12.49 -3.46
CA GLY A 177 -13.10 -13.26 -4.63
C GLY A 177 -14.47 -12.94 -5.19
N SER A 178 -14.92 -11.68 -5.22
CA SER A 178 -16.22 -11.31 -5.84
C SER A 178 -16.25 -11.66 -7.35
N ALA A 179 -17.44 -11.89 -7.88
CA ALA A 179 -17.63 -12.11 -9.32
C ALA A 179 -17.08 -10.95 -10.16
N ALA A 180 -17.19 -9.73 -9.64
CA ALA A 180 -16.67 -8.54 -10.29
C ALA A 180 -15.13 -8.52 -10.32
N ASN A 181 -14.46 -8.92 -9.23
CA ASN A 181 -13.01 -9.01 -9.16
C ASN A 181 -12.47 -10.14 -10.06
N ARG A 182 -13.11 -11.30 -10.04
CA ARG A 182 -12.75 -12.41 -10.95
C ARG A 182 -12.87 -12.01 -12.42
N ARG A 183 -14.00 -11.38 -12.80
CA ARG A 183 -14.18 -10.89 -14.18
C ARG A 183 -13.11 -9.86 -14.56
N PHE A 184 -12.79 -8.93 -13.67
CA PHE A 184 -11.75 -7.92 -13.93
C PHE A 184 -10.37 -8.56 -14.17
N ASN A 185 -10.04 -9.59 -13.38
CA ASN A 185 -8.78 -10.32 -13.48
C ASN A 185 -8.77 -11.42 -14.56
N SER A 186 -9.85 -11.58 -15.33
CA SER A 186 -9.90 -12.42 -16.53
C SER A 186 -9.73 -11.63 -17.82
N LEU A 187 -9.46 -10.32 -17.76
CA LEU A 187 -9.30 -9.46 -18.92
C LEU A 187 -7.83 -9.34 -19.34
N GLY A 188 -7.61 -9.26 -20.64
CA GLY A 188 -6.26 -9.18 -21.21
C GLY A 188 -5.45 -10.45 -20.94
N ASN A 189 -4.17 -10.28 -20.61
CA ASN A 189 -3.23 -11.36 -20.30
C ASN A 189 -3.14 -11.66 -18.79
N ARG A 190 -4.22 -11.44 -18.06
CA ARG A 190 -4.31 -11.69 -16.63
C ARG A 190 -5.10 -12.94 -16.33
N ALA A 191 -4.77 -13.57 -15.20
CA ALA A 191 -5.50 -14.69 -14.63
C ALA A 191 -5.64 -14.47 -13.12
N TYR A 192 -6.40 -15.33 -12.43
CA TYR A 192 -6.52 -15.27 -11.00
C TYR A 192 -6.48 -16.63 -10.34
N ILE A 193 -5.97 -16.67 -9.12
CA ILE A 193 -6.06 -17.79 -8.19
C ILE A 193 -6.67 -17.25 -6.90
N ILE A 194 -7.85 -17.74 -6.54
CA ILE A 194 -8.59 -17.29 -5.35
C ILE A 194 -9.04 -18.51 -4.59
N THR A 195 -8.76 -18.52 -3.28
CA THR A 195 -9.27 -19.61 -2.43
C THR A 195 -10.78 -19.57 -2.38
N HIS A 196 -11.41 -20.73 -2.35
CA HIS A 196 -12.86 -20.85 -2.23
C HIS A 196 -13.25 -21.75 -1.06
N SER A 197 -14.22 -21.29 -0.26
CA SER A 197 -14.67 -22.07 0.89
C SER A 197 -15.51 -23.27 0.43
N LEU A 198 -15.06 -24.48 0.67
CA LEU A 198 -15.81 -25.71 0.39
C LEU A 198 -17.21 -25.72 1.03
N LYS A 199 -17.36 -25.09 2.23
CA LYS A 199 -18.66 -24.99 2.91
C LYS A 199 -19.66 -24.11 2.15
N LYS A 200 -19.20 -23.15 1.35
CA LYS A 200 -20.02 -22.23 0.56
C LYS A 200 -20.21 -22.67 -0.89
N MET A 201 -19.56 -23.73 -1.31
CA MET A 201 -19.72 -24.29 -2.66
C MET A 201 -21.08 -25.01 -2.81
N LYS A 202 -21.60 -24.98 -4.03
CA LYS A 202 -22.72 -25.84 -4.40
C LYS A 202 -22.31 -27.30 -4.23
N LYS A 203 -23.29 -28.17 -4.00
CA LYS A 203 -23.04 -29.60 -3.72
C LYS A 203 -22.25 -30.25 -4.85
N GLU A 204 -22.63 -30.00 -6.09
CA GLU A 204 -21.98 -30.53 -7.32
C GLU A 204 -20.51 -30.12 -7.41
N ASP A 205 -20.22 -28.80 -7.27
CA ASP A 205 -18.85 -28.28 -7.33
C ASP A 205 -17.98 -28.81 -6.18
N ARG A 206 -18.58 -29.00 -5.01
CA ARG A 206 -17.90 -29.56 -3.84
C ARG A 206 -17.56 -31.04 -4.03
N GLU A 207 -18.46 -31.82 -4.64
CA GLU A 207 -18.21 -33.23 -4.94
C GLU A 207 -17.05 -33.38 -5.94
N ILE A 208 -16.99 -32.54 -6.97
CA ILE A 208 -15.87 -32.51 -7.92
C ILE A 208 -14.56 -32.13 -7.19
N ALA A 209 -14.58 -31.11 -6.31
CA ALA A 209 -13.38 -30.66 -5.59
C ALA A 209 -12.84 -31.70 -4.58
N LEU A 210 -13.68 -32.58 -4.07
CA LEU A 210 -13.30 -33.60 -3.10
C LEU A 210 -12.97 -34.98 -3.70
N ASN A 211 -13.31 -35.19 -4.96
CA ASN A 211 -12.97 -36.39 -5.72
C ASN A 211 -12.15 -36.01 -6.95
N PRO A 212 -10.83 -35.85 -6.79
CA PRO A 212 -9.94 -35.50 -7.89
C PRO A 212 -9.79 -36.64 -8.93
#